data_e6811e4c1e7e61738b6037d4b6f392cf
#
_entry.id   e6811e4c1e7e61738b6037d4b6f392cf
#
_cell.length_a   1.000
_cell.length_b   1.000
_cell.length_c   1.000
_cell.angle_alpha   90.00
_cell.angle_beta   90.00
_cell.angle_gamma   90.00
#
_symmetry.space_group_name_H-M   'P 1'
#
loop_
_entity.id
_entity.type
_entity.pdbx_description
1 polymer ?
#
loop_
_entity_poly.entity_id
_entity_poly.type
_entity_poly.pdbx_seq_one_letter_code
_entity_poly.pdbx_strand_id
1 'polypeptide(L)'
;MITDKHFLNAVDNTNVDFTGWDFSIITRTGRMDSDMLSWSYGSEAFRLIQNSNAALDMGTGGGEFLSLLQPFPRVMYATEGYKPNVPIAKKRLEPLGVTVVERAEDENLPFKDDTFDLILNQHESFCASEVSRILSKEGTFFTQQVGGLDCSRINECIGVPINKEFCNWNLKKAIEELNQISFNIISCKEEFPAQRFYDIGALVFYLKAIPWQVPNFDIETHIGGLYNIHQIIESEGFFDVEQHRFIIKAEANK
;
A
#
# COMPACT_ATOMS: atom_id res chain seq x y z
N MET A 1 -15.88 32.63 7.46
CA MET A 1 -16.83 31.51 7.29
C MET A 1 -16.87 31.18 5.80
N ILE A 2 -16.59 29.93 5.42
CA ILE A 2 -16.60 29.51 4.01
C ILE A 2 -18.06 29.41 3.57
N THR A 3 -18.42 30.10 2.48
CA THR A 3 -19.78 30.15 1.93
C THR A 3 -19.91 29.51 0.55
N ASP A 4 -18.82 28.91 0.07
CA ASP A 4 -18.75 28.22 -1.21
C ASP A 4 -19.58 26.92 -1.16
N LYS A 5 -20.74 26.95 -1.82
CA LYS A 5 -21.67 25.82 -1.85
C LYS A 5 -21.12 24.61 -2.62
N HIS A 6 -20.30 24.85 -3.65
CA HIS A 6 -19.72 23.76 -4.44
C HIS A 6 -18.73 22.97 -3.58
N PHE A 7 -17.83 23.69 -2.88
CA PHE A 7 -16.92 23.09 -1.91
C PHE A 7 -17.66 22.31 -0.81
N LEU A 8 -18.63 22.95 -0.12
CA LEU A 8 -19.36 22.33 1.00
C LEU A 8 -20.09 21.05 0.55
N ASN A 9 -20.76 21.07 -0.60
CA ASN A 9 -21.42 19.90 -1.14
C ASN A 9 -20.42 18.79 -1.50
N ALA A 10 -19.24 19.13 -2.05
CA ALA A 10 -18.23 18.15 -2.44
C ALA A 10 -17.66 17.41 -1.22
N VAL A 11 -17.43 18.10 -0.10
CA VAL A 11 -16.89 17.47 1.12
C VAL A 11 -17.95 16.69 1.90
N ASP A 12 -19.22 17.14 1.90
CA ASP A 12 -20.33 16.46 2.59
C ASP A 12 -20.70 15.11 1.92
N ASN A 13 -20.57 15.02 0.58
CA ASN A 13 -20.90 13.82 -0.19
C ASN A 13 -19.83 12.70 -0.15
N THR A 14 -18.88 12.77 0.78
CA THR A 14 -17.79 11.78 0.90
C THR A 14 -18.07 10.65 1.88
N ASN A 15 -19.31 10.49 2.37
CA ASN A 15 -19.71 9.41 3.26
C ASN A 15 -19.97 8.12 2.47
N VAL A 16 -18.89 7.54 1.95
CA VAL A 16 -18.90 6.21 1.30
C VAL A 16 -18.13 5.27 2.20
N ASP A 17 -18.72 4.10 2.51
CA ASP A 17 -18.03 3.07 3.26
C ASP A 17 -16.81 2.57 2.45
N PHE A 18 -15.61 2.75 3.00
CA PHE A 18 -14.38 2.21 2.43
C PHE A 18 -14.19 0.79 2.96
N THR A 19 -14.16 -0.19 2.06
CA THR A 19 -13.92 -1.60 2.38
C THR A 19 -12.86 -2.19 1.46
N GLY A 20 -11.95 -2.97 2.02
CA GLY A 20 -10.79 -3.44 1.28
C GLY A 20 -9.83 -2.27 0.94
N TRP A 21 -9.11 -2.39 -0.18
CA TRP A 21 -8.27 -1.33 -0.74
C TRP A 21 -8.82 -0.88 -2.11
N ASP A 22 -10.16 -0.73 -2.20
CA ASP A 22 -10.83 -0.38 -3.46
C ASP A 22 -11.02 1.14 -3.61
N PHE A 23 -10.11 1.76 -4.35
CA PHE A 23 -10.19 3.16 -4.75
C PHE A 23 -10.93 3.39 -6.08
N SER A 24 -11.59 2.37 -6.63
CA SER A 24 -12.22 2.43 -7.95
C SER A 24 -13.25 3.56 -8.08
N ILE A 25 -13.90 3.95 -6.99
CA ILE A 25 -14.87 5.04 -6.96
C ILE A 25 -14.26 6.40 -7.35
N ILE A 26 -12.97 6.59 -7.12
CA ILE A 26 -12.26 7.83 -7.51
C ILE A 26 -11.34 7.62 -8.72
N THR A 27 -10.76 6.42 -8.90
CA THR A 27 -9.84 6.14 -10.03
C THR A 27 -10.59 5.84 -11.31
N ARG A 28 -11.59 4.94 -11.30
CA ARG A 28 -12.37 4.60 -12.50
C ARG A 28 -13.29 5.73 -13.00
N THR A 29 -13.57 6.68 -12.14
CA THR A 29 -14.35 7.88 -12.50
C THR A 29 -13.50 9.03 -13.02
N GLY A 30 -12.16 8.86 -13.04
CA GLY A 30 -11.22 9.91 -13.45
C GLY A 30 -11.13 11.07 -12.47
N ARG A 31 -11.55 10.89 -11.20
CA ARG A 31 -11.47 11.90 -10.15
C ARG A 31 -10.11 11.93 -9.46
N MET A 32 -9.37 10.82 -9.57
CA MET A 32 -7.97 10.68 -9.16
C MET A 32 -7.24 9.85 -10.22
N ASP A 33 -6.02 10.25 -10.56
CA ASP A 33 -5.13 9.53 -11.47
C ASP A 33 -3.70 9.54 -10.91
N SER A 34 -2.85 8.66 -11.42
CA SER A 34 -1.45 8.58 -11.03
C SER A 34 -0.57 8.25 -12.23
N ASP A 35 0.61 8.84 -12.27
CA ASP A 35 1.63 8.47 -13.24
C ASP A 35 2.04 7.00 -13.04
N MET A 36 2.42 6.36 -14.14
CA MET A 36 2.90 4.99 -14.11
C MET A 36 4.33 4.93 -13.58
N LEU A 37 4.57 3.95 -12.71
CA LEU A 37 5.93 3.58 -12.29
C LEU A 37 6.70 2.94 -13.47
N SER A 38 8.02 3.09 -13.49
CA SER A 38 8.89 2.44 -14.49
C SER A 38 8.97 0.92 -14.32
N TRP A 39 8.31 0.37 -13.32
CA TRP A 39 8.18 -1.08 -13.08
C TRP A 39 6.72 -1.49 -12.93
N SER A 40 6.47 -2.78 -13.08
CA SER A 40 5.18 -3.40 -12.79
C SER A 40 5.37 -4.46 -11.72
N TYR A 41 4.92 -4.17 -10.48
CA TYR A 41 4.91 -5.15 -9.40
C TYR A 41 4.14 -6.40 -9.80
N GLY A 42 2.95 -6.24 -10.39
CA GLY A 42 2.10 -7.36 -10.77
C GLY A 42 2.73 -8.28 -11.81
N SER A 43 3.42 -7.73 -12.81
CA SER A 43 4.09 -8.55 -13.83
C SER A 43 5.26 -9.35 -13.25
N GLU A 44 6.03 -8.76 -12.32
CA GLU A 44 7.11 -9.47 -11.65
C GLU A 44 6.58 -10.49 -10.66
N ALA A 45 5.61 -10.13 -9.81
CA ALA A 45 4.96 -11.05 -8.87
C ALA A 45 4.36 -12.26 -9.59
N PHE A 46 3.67 -12.05 -10.71
CA PHE A 46 3.15 -13.14 -11.53
C PHE A 46 4.25 -14.10 -11.98
N ARG A 47 5.37 -13.59 -12.52
CA ARG A 47 6.50 -14.44 -12.94
C ARG A 47 7.12 -15.20 -11.76
N LEU A 48 7.26 -14.57 -10.61
CA LEU A 48 7.81 -15.21 -9.41
C LEU A 48 6.91 -16.33 -8.91
N ILE A 49 5.60 -16.10 -8.85
CA ILE A 49 4.60 -17.12 -8.48
C ILE A 49 4.70 -18.35 -9.39
N GLN A 50 4.82 -18.15 -10.72
CA GLN A 50 4.92 -19.25 -11.69
C GLN A 50 6.19 -20.12 -11.53
N ASN A 51 7.22 -19.59 -10.87
CA ASN A 51 8.50 -20.27 -10.66
C ASN A 51 8.70 -20.71 -9.21
N SER A 52 7.70 -20.54 -8.33
CA SER A 52 7.74 -20.95 -6.93
C SER A 52 7.02 -22.27 -6.68
N ASN A 53 7.35 -22.93 -5.57
CA ASN A 53 6.68 -24.13 -5.08
C ASN A 53 5.80 -23.83 -3.87
N ALA A 54 6.25 -22.90 -3.02
CA ALA A 54 5.58 -22.49 -1.79
C ALA A 54 5.69 -20.97 -1.64
N ALA A 55 4.58 -20.26 -1.81
CA ALA A 55 4.55 -18.80 -1.76
C ALA A 55 3.66 -18.26 -0.65
N LEU A 56 4.02 -17.09 -0.13
CA LEU A 56 3.25 -16.28 0.81
C LEU A 56 3.03 -14.90 0.22
N ASP A 57 1.80 -14.39 0.30
CA ASP A 57 1.45 -12.99 0.08
C ASP A 57 1.16 -12.33 1.44
N MET A 58 1.97 -11.37 1.84
CA MET A 58 1.84 -10.65 3.11
C MET A 58 0.96 -9.42 2.95
N GLY A 59 -0.08 -9.29 3.81
CA GLY A 59 -0.98 -8.15 3.78
C GLY A 59 -1.86 -8.14 2.53
N THR A 60 -2.57 -9.25 2.27
CA THR A 60 -3.32 -9.46 1.02
C THR A 60 -4.53 -8.53 0.85
N GLY A 61 -4.92 -7.77 1.89
CA GLY A 61 -6.14 -6.97 1.88
C GLY A 61 -7.39 -7.85 1.74
N GLY A 62 -8.27 -7.51 0.84
CA GLY A 62 -9.41 -8.36 0.48
C GLY A 62 -9.07 -9.47 -0.53
N GLY A 63 -7.80 -9.63 -0.91
CA GLY A 63 -7.33 -10.61 -1.88
C GLY A 63 -7.59 -10.26 -3.34
N GLU A 64 -8.02 -9.01 -3.62
CA GLU A 64 -8.36 -8.57 -4.99
C GLU A 64 -7.20 -8.78 -5.94
N PHE A 65 -6.05 -8.25 -5.57
CA PHE A 65 -4.85 -8.30 -6.41
C PHE A 65 -4.33 -9.73 -6.55
N LEU A 66 -4.15 -10.45 -5.44
CA LEU A 66 -3.64 -11.82 -5.46
C LEU A 66 -4.50 -12.74 -6.34
N SER A 67 -5.83 -12.60 -6.28
CA SER A 67 -6.75 -13.42 -7.07
C SER A 67 -6.54 -13.34 -8.59
N LEU A 68 -5.89 -12.28 -9.08
CA LEU A 68 -5.57 -12.07 -10.50
C LEU A 68 -4.24 -12.72 -10.94
N LEU A 69 -3.42 -13.21 -10.00
CA LEU A 69 -2.07 -13.73 -10.26
C LEU A 69 -2.03 -15.27 -10.47
N GLN A 70 -3.17 -15.88 -10.74
CA GLN A 70 -3.24 -17.32 -11.04
C GLN A 70 -2.52 -17.70 -12.34
N PRO A 71 -2.09 -18.99 -12.47
CA PRO A 71 -2.22 -20.10 -11.52
C PRO A 71 -1.24 -20.01 -10.36
N PHE A 72 -1.66 -20.53 -9.20
CA PHE A 72 -0.83 -20.54 -7.99
C PHE A 72 0.07 -21.78 -7.90
N PRO A 73 1.20 -21.71 -7.13
CA PRO A 73 1.99 -22.88 -6.79
C PRO A 73 1.18 -23.86 -5.93
N ARG A 74 1.73 -25.05 -5.72
CA ARG A 74 1.09 -26.10 -4.91
C ARG A 74 0.75 -25.64 -3.48
N VAL A 75 1.60 -24.79 -2.92
CA VAL A 75 1.41 -24.21 -1.57
C VAL A 75 1.33 -22.71 -1.73
N MET A 76 0.16 -22.14 -1.44
CA MET A 76 -0.06 -20.71 -1.47
C MET A 76 -0.77 -20.25 -0.21
N TYR A 77 -0.14 -19.34 0.50
CA TYR A 77 -0.68 -18.69 1.70
C TYR A 77 -0.84 -17.19 1.46
N ALA A 78 -1.77 -16.61 2.19
CA ALA A 78 -1.92 -15.16 2.30
C ALA A 78 -2.13 -14.79 3.78
N THR A 79 -1.50 -13.70 4.24
CA THR A 79 -1.78 -13.14 5.56
C THR A 79 -2.58 -11.86 5.45
N GLU A 80 -3.42 -11.57 6.46
CA GLU A 80 -4.15 -10.32 6.59
C GLU A 80 -4.26 -9.95 8.07
N GLY A 81 -3.86 -8.71 8.42
CA GLY A 81 -3.86 -8.20 9.79
C GLY A 81 -5.11 -7.40 10.14
N TYR A 82 -5.74 -6.73 9.17
CA TYR A 82 -6.95 -5.97 9.40
C TYR A 82 -8.17 -6.88 9.46
N LYS A 83 -8.68 -7.13 10.66
CA LYS A 83 -9.77 -8.09 10.92
C LYS A 83 -10.98 -8.00 9.98
N PRO A 84 -11.47 -6.81 9.59
CA PRO A 84 -12.59 -6.71 8.65
C PRO A 84 -12.28 -7.29 7.25
N ASN A 85 -11.02 -7.28 6.81
CA ASN A 85 -10.62 -7.82 5.51
C ASN A 85 -10.49 -9.35 5.51
N VAL A 86 -10.16 -9.96 6.65
CA VAL A 86 -9.93 -11.43 6.77
C VAL A 86 -11.08 -12.26 6.17
N PRO A 87 -12.37 -12.05 6.52
CA PRO A 87 -13.47 -12.81 5.92
C PRO A 87 -13.64 -12.54 4.41
N ILE A 88 -13.30 -11.34 3.94
CA ILE A 88 -13.35 -10.97 2.52
C ILE A 88 -12.28 -11.74 1.75
N ALA A 89 -11.03 -11.72 2.25
CA ALA A 89 -9.91 -12.46 1.67
C ALA A 89 -10.18 -13.98 1.64
N LYS A 90 -10.67 -14.56 2.75
CA LYS A 90 -11.04 -15.99 2.79
C LYS A 90 -12.07 -16.34 1.73
N LYS A 91 -13.18 -15.57 1.66
CA LYS A 91 -14.23 -15.80 0.68
C LYS A 91 -13.72 -15.76 -0.76
N ARG A 92 -12.74 -14.91 -1.06
CA ARG A 92 -12.18 -14.74 -2.41
C ARG A 92 -11.10 -15.75 -2.74
N LEU A 93 -10.18 -16.02 -1.81
CA LEU A 93 -8.94 -16.73 -2.07
C LEU A 93 -8.99 -18.23 -1.76
N GLU A 94 -9.72 -18.67 -0.72
CA GLU A 94 -9.81 -20.09 -0.36
C GLU A 94 -10.40 -20.98 -1.49
N PRO A 95 -11.44 -20.53 -2.24
CA PRO A 95 -11.92 -21.28 -3.41
C PRO A 95 -10.87 -21.44 -4.52
N LEU A 96 -9.82 -20.61 -4.52
CA LEU A 96 -8.71 -20.65 -5.48
C LEU A 96 -7.52 -21.50 -4.97
N GLY A 97 -7.65 -22.14 -3.78
CA GLY A 97 -6.62 -22.97 -3.20
C GLY A 97 -5.59 -22.22 -2.33
N VAL A 98 -5.83 -20.95 -2.01
CA VAL A 98 -4.97 -20.16 -1.11
C VAL A 98 -5.44 -20.33 0.33
N THR A 99 -4.52 -20.60 1.26
CA THR A 99 -4.82 -20.61 2.70
C THR A 99 -4.66 -19.21 3.28
N VAL A 100 -5.76 -18.61 3.76
CA VAL A 100 -5.72 -17.27 4.38
C VAL A 100 -5.57 -17.38 5.89
N VAL A 101 -4.53 -16.74 6.42
CA VAL A 101 -4.17 -16.72 7.84
C VAL A 101 -4.33 -15.31 8.40
N GLU A 102 -5.10 -15.18 9.48
CA GLU A 102 -5.16 -13.93 10.25
C GLU A 102 -3.83 -13.72 10.96
N ARG A 103 -3.25 -12.53 10.81
CA ARG A 103 -1.98 -12.15 11.39
C ARG A 103 -2.19 -11.10 12.48
N ALA A 104 -1.54 -11.28 13.62
CA ALA A 104 -1.58 -10.31 14.71
C ALA A 104 -0.39 -9.36 14.70
N GLU A 105 0.82 -9.86 14.41
CA GLU A 105 2.10 -9.12 14.53
C GLU A 105 3.06 -9.52 13.41
N ASP A 106 3.92 -8.60 12.97
CA ASP A 106 4.94 -8.83 11.94
C ASP A 106 6.14 -9.61 12.48
N GLU A 107 6.39 -9.50 13.78
CA GLU A 107 7.53 -10.10 14.46
C GLU A 107 7.34 -11.58 14.80
N ASN A 108 6.12 -12.11 14.62
CA ASN A 108 5.80 -13.50 14.96
C ASN A 108 4.77 -14.10 13.98
N LEU A 109 5.23 -14.46 12.81
CA LEU A 109 4.39 -15.06 11.78
C LEU A 109 4.14 -16.56 12.10
N PRO A 110 2.91 -17.06 11.94
CA PRO A 110 2.52 -18.42 12.35
C PRO A 110 3.00 -19.50 11.37
N PHE A 111 4.23 -19.40 10.90
CA PHE A 111 4.86 -20.32 9.96
C PHE A 111 6.16 -20.89 10.54
N LYS A 112 6.52 -22.10 10.12
CA LYS A 112 7.80 -22.71 10.46
C LYS A 112 8.94 -22.05 9.68
N ASP A 113 10.15 -22.24 10.18
CA ASP A 113 11.35 -21.84 9.46
C ASP A 113 11.40 -22.49 8.07
N ASP A 114 11.99 -21.82 7.11
CA ASP A 114 12.26 -22.32 5.76
C ASP A 114 11.01 -22.87 5.02
N THR A 115 9.83 -22.27 5.28
CA THR A 115 8.55 -22.74 4.72
C THR A 115 8.35 -22.32 3.27
N PHE A 116 8.79 -21.11 2.89
CA PHE A 116 8.48 -20.50 1.60
C PHE A 116 9.72 -20.30 0.75
N ASP A 117 9.61 -20.50 -0.56
CA ASP A 117 10.65 -20.12 -1.53
C ASP A 117 10.35 -18.75 -2.17
N LEU A 118 9.14 -18.20 -1.94
CA LEU A 118 8.74 -16.87 -2.36
C LEU A 118 7.89 -16.18 -1.28
N ILE A 119 8.24 -14.93 -0.94
CA ILE A 119 7.39 -14.04 -0.16
C ILE A 119 7.14 -12.78 -0.96
N LEU A 120 5.86 -12.48 -1.19
CA LEU A 120 5.36 -11.25 -1.79
C LEU A 120 4.87 -10.31 -0.69
N ASN A 121 5.11 -9.01 -0.87
CA ASN A 121 4.64 -7.99 0.05
C ASN A 121 4.37 -6.71 -0.75
N GLN A 122 3.14 -6.22 -0.73
CA GLN A 122 2.78 -4.99 -1.42
C GLN A 122 2.12 -4.00 -0.47
N HIS A 123 2.84 -2.91 -0.16
CA HIS A 123 2.37 -1.81 0.69
C HIS A 123 2.02 -2.24 2.14
N GLU A 124 2.60 -3.34 2.60
CA GLU A 124 2.43 -3.85 3.96
C GLU A 124 3.75 -3.77 4.72
N SER A 125 3.69 -3.54 6.02
CA SER A 125 4.84 -3.61 6.90
C SER A 125 5.45 -5.03 6.95
N PHE A 126 6.70 -5.14 7.32
CA PHE A 126 7.36 -6.43 7.51
C PHE A 126 8.47 -6.35 8.56
N CYS A 127 8.70 -7.45 9.25
CA CYS A 127 9.88 -7.66 10.08
C CYS A 127 10.91 -8.47 9.30
N ALA A 128 12.06 -7.87 8.98
CA ALA A 128 13.08 -8.51 8.13
C ALA A 128 13.59 -9.85 8.71
N SER A 129 13.71 -9.97 10.04
CA SER A 129 14.13 -11.22 10.71
C SER A 129 13.10 -12.33 10.57
N GLU A 130 11.79 -12.02 10.65
CA GLU A 130 10.72 -12.98 10.46
C GLU A 130 10.61 -13.42 9.00
N VAL A 131 10.68 -12.47 8.06
CA VAL A 131 10.75 -12.77 6.62
C VAL A 131 11.93 -13.69 6.34
N SER A 132 13.12 -13.40 6.89
CA SER A 132 14.28 -14.28 6.75
C SER A 132 14.02 -15.66 7.37
N ARG A 133 13.44 -15.74 8.56
CA ARG A 133 13.20 -17.00 9.24
C ARG A 133 12.32 -17.95 8.43
N ILE A 134 11.19 -17.46 7.91
CA ILE A 134 10.21 -18.28 7.19
C ILE A 134 10.56 -18.54 5.73
N LEU A 135 11.47 -17.74 5.14
CA LEU A 135 11.94 -17.90 3.78
C LEU A 135 13.02 -19.00 3.75
N SER A 136 13.02 -19.87 2.77
CA SER A 136 14.04 -20.90 2.58
C SER A 136 15.36 -20.29 2.11
N LYS A 137 16.44 -21.05 2.20
CA LYS A 137 17.73 -20.66 1.60
C LYS A 137 17.55 -20.34 0.11
N GLU A 138 18.12 -19.24 -0.34
CA GLU A 138 17.99 -18.72 -1.72
C GLU A 138 16.54 -18.37 -2.12
N GLY A 139 15.60 -18.38 -1.14
CA GLY A 139 14.23 -17.92 -1.38
C GLY A 139 14.16 -16.44 -1.65
N THR A 140 13.18 -16.03 -2.42
CA THR A 140 12.99 -14.63 -2.86
C THR A 140 12.02 -13.88 -1.96
N PHE A 141 12.43 -12.71 -1.46
CA PHE A 141 11.56 -11.68 -0.91
C PHE A 141 11.36 -10.57 -1.95
N PHE A 142 10.12 -10.30 -2.33
CA PHE A 142 9.77 -9.28 -3.30
C PHE A 142 8.76 -8.33 -2.70
N THR A 143 9.17 -7.07 -2.48
CA THR A 143 8.33 -6.07 -1.83
C THR A 143 8.26 -4.79 -2.64
N GLN A 144 7.07 -4.17 -2.68
CA GLN A 144 6.83 -2.80 -3.08
C GLN A 144 6.26 -2.03 -1.90
N GLN A 145 6.82 -0.87 -1.61
CA GLN A 145 6.52 -0.08 -0.43
C GLN A 145 6.07 1.34 -0.78
N VAL A 146 5.34 1.91 0.16
CA VAL A 146 5.05 3.34 0.24
C VAL A 146 6.09 3.97 1.16
N GLY A 147 6.82 4.96 0.66
CA GLY A 147 7.80 5.69 1.46
C GLY A 147 7.18 6.77 2.33
N GLY A 148 7.92 7.21 3.34
CA GLY A 148 7.42 8.13 4.36
C GLY A 148 7.15 9.57 3.89
N LEU A 149 7.54 9.93 2.66
CA LEU A 149 7.25 11.23 2.05
C LEU A 149 6.03 11.17 1.12
N ASP A 150 5.30 10.05 1.09
CA ASP A 150 4.16 9.86 0.21
C ASP A 150 3.12 10.97 0.38
N CYS A 151 2.76 11.61 -0.74
CA CYS A 151 1.74 12.67 -0.79
C CYS A 151 1.93 13.81 0.24
N SER A 152 3.17 14.09 0.68
CA SER A 152 3.48 15.04 1.76
C SER A 152 2.97 16.46 1.51
N ARG A 153 2.80 16.88 0.24
CA ARG A 153 2.18 18.15 -0.12
C ARG A 153 0.76 18.32 0.42
N ILE A 154 0.02 17.22 0.63
CA ILE A 154 -1.30 17.27 1.29
C ILE A 154 -1.13 17.79 2.70
N ASN A 155 -0.17 17.25 3.46
CA ASN A 155 0.11 17.65 4.83
C ASN A 155 0.48 19.13 4.92
N GLU A 156 1.34 19.61 4.01
CA GLU A 156 1.74 21.01 3.92
C GLU A 156 0.54 21.93 3.70
N CYS A 157 -0.32 21.61 2.71
CA CYS A 157 -1.50 22.44 2.38
C CYS A 157 -2.56 22.43 3.49
N ILE A 158 -2.70 21.34 4.22
CA ILE A 158 -3.63 21.21 5.34
C ILE A 158 -3.05 21.83 6.63
N GLY A 159 -1.72 22.02 6.71
CA GLY A 159 -1.02 22.54 7.89
C GLY A 159 -0.78 21.49 8.97
N VAL A 160 -0.67 20.22 8.59
CA VAL A 160 -0.41 19.10 9.50
C VAL A 160 0.99 18.53 9.23
N PRO A 161 1.82 18.28 10.24
CA PRO A 161 3.15 17.69 10.02
C PRO A 161 3.03 16.27 9.43
N ILE A 162 4.04 15.86 8.66
CA ILE A 162 4.18 14.47 8.20
C ILE A 162 4.25 13.56 9.42
N ASN A 163 3.65 12.37 9.31
CA ASN A 163 3.66 11.38 10.38
C ASN A 163 5.11 10.96 10.70
N LYS A 164 5.56 11.26 11.92
CA LYS A 164 6.95 11.01 12.37
C LYS A 164 7.30 9.53 12.44
N GLU A 165 6.31 8.65 12.57
CA GLU A 165 6.51 7.20 12.61
C GLU A 165 7.08 6.68 11.30
N PHE A 166 6.60 7.24 10.17
CA PHE A 166 6.95 6.76 8.83
C PHE A 166 7.88 7.68 8.04
N CYS A 167 8.10 8.93 8.47
CA CYS A 167 8.78 9.96 7.67
C CYS A 167 10.20 9.56 7.19
N ASN A 168 10.87 8.65 7.89
CA ASN A 168 12.20 8.14 7.54
C ASN A 168 12.17 6.82 6.76
N TRP A 169 10.99 6.25 6.49
CA TRP A 169 10.86 5.02 5.72
C TRP A 169 11.10 5.30 4.23
N ASN A 170 12.12 4.69 3.67
CA ASN A 170 12.54 4.87 2.27
C ASN A 170 13.36 3.66 1.82
N LEU A 171 13.71 3.62 0.54
CA LEU A 171 14.48 2.53 -0.05
C LEU A 171 15.80 2.26 0.70
N LYS A 172 16.54 3.32 1.04
CA LYS A 172 17.82 3.19 1.75
C LYS A 172 17.63 2.51 3.11
N LYS A 173 16.63 2.94 3.89
CA LYS A 173 16.34 2.36 5.20
C LYS A 173 15.93 0.89 5.11
N ALA A 174 15.07 0.54 4.16
CA ALA A 174 14.65 -0.83 3.93
C ALA A 174 15.83 -1.73 3.52
N ILE A 175 16.73 -1.26 2.65
CA ILE A 175 17.95 -1.99 2.28
C ILE A 175 18.89 -2.17 3.48
N GLU A 176 19.07 -1.15 4.32
CA GLU A 176 19.88 -1.26 5.54
C GLU A 176 19.35 -2.35 6.46
N GLU A 177 18.04 -2.42 6.67
CA GLU A 177 17.40 -3.46 7.50
C GLU A 177 17.56 -4.87 6.91
N LEU A 178 17.34 -5.03 5.60
CA LEU A 178 17.52 -6.31 4.93
C LEU A 178 18.99 -6.79 4.96
N ASN A 179 19.95 -5.90 4.73
CA ASN A 179 21.38 -6.22 4.76
C ASN A 179 21.85 -6.66 6.16
N GLN A 180 21.28 -6.11 7.25
CA GLN A 180 21.59 -6.51 8.62
C GLN A 180 21.21 -7.98 8.90
N ILE A 181 20.25 -8.51 8.15
CA ILE A 181 19.73 -9.89 8.27
C ILE A 181 20.29 -10.80 7.16
N SER A 182 21.36 -10.35 6.46
CA SER A 182 22.03 -11.14 5.42
C SER A 182 21.18 -11.41 4.17
N PHE A 183 20.26 -10.52 3.80
CA PHE A 183 19.67 -10.56 2.47
C PHE A 183 20.66 -10.04 1.41
N ASN A 184 20.63 -10.69 0.25
CA ASN A 184 21.31 -10.20 -0.96
C ASN A 184 20.31 -9.40 -1.81
N ILE A 185 20.54 -8.11 -1.98
CA ILE A 185 19.68 -7.24 -2.81
C ILE A 185 19.96 -7.51 -4.29
N ILE A 186 19.01 -8.10 -4.99
CA ILE A 186 19.12 -8.43 -6.42
C ILE A 186 18.79 -7.23 -7.29
N SER A 187 17.75 -6.50 -6.96
CA SER A 187 17.36 -5.26 -7.65
C SER A 187 16.51 -4.38 -6.74
N CYS A 188 16.61 -3.08 -6.95
CA CYS A 188 15.78 -2.11 -6.25
C CYS A 188 15.61 -0.85 -7.12
N LYS A 189 14.51 -0.13 -6.90
CA LYS A 189 14.21 1.19 -7.50
C LYS A 189 13.40 2.03 -6.54
N GLU A 190 13.51 3.34 -6.65
CA GLU A 190 12.71 4.31 -5.92
C GLU A 190 12.29 5.43 -6.88
N GLU A 191 11.02 5.80 -6.86
CA GLU A 191 10.43 6.81 -7.73
C GLU A 191 9.38 7.64 -7.00
N PHE A 192 9.16 8.85 -7.52
CA PHE A 192 8.21 9.83 -7.00
C PHE A 192 7.21 10.25 -8.10
N PRO A 193 6.33 9.31 -8.55
CA PRO A 193 5.34 9.63 -9.57
C PRO A 193 4.31 10.63 -9.07
N ALA A 194 3.75 11.46 -9.97
CA ALA A 194 2.67 12.35 -9.60
C ALA A 194 1.38 11.58 -9.35
N GLN A 195 0.63 11.98 -8.31
CA GLN A 195 -0.76 11.63 -8.10
C GLN A 195 -1.60 12.89 -8.19
N ARG A 196 -2.65 12.85 -8.98
CA ARG A 196 -3.50 13.99 -9.33
C ARG A 196 -4.91 13.83 -8.82
N PHE A 197 -5.40 14.84 -8.13
CA PHE A 197 -6.80 14.93 -7.71
C PHE A 197 -7.51 16.00 -8.52
N TYR A 198 -8.65 15.66 -9.13
CA TYR A 198 -9.44 16.56 -9.95
C TYR A 198 -10.59 17.23 -9.20
N ASP A 199 -10.93 16.76 -8.00
CA ASP A 199 -11.88 17.40 -7.11
C ASP A 199 -11.56 17.16 -5.64
N ILE A 200 -12.02 18.05 -4.79
CA ILE A 200 -11.77 18.00 -3.35
C ILE A 200 -12.46 16.82 -2.67
N GLY A 201 -13.59 16.36 -3.20
CA GLY A 201 -14.29 15.18 -2.64
C GLY A 201 -13.48 13.91 -2.82
N ALA A 202 -12.77 13.74 -3.95
CA ALA A 202 -11.84 12.63 -4.17
C ALA A 202 -10.69 12.66 -3.15
N LEU A 203 -10.13 13.84 -2.87
CA LEU A 203 -9.08 14.00 -1.84
C LEU A 203 -9.61 13.69 -0.44
N VAL A 204 -10.79 14.15 -0.08
CA VAL A 204 -11.40 13.84 1.25
C VAL A 204 -11.69 12.35 1.37
N PHE A 205 -12.19 11.69 0.32
CA PHE A 205 -12.35 10.24 0.30
C PHE A 205 -11.01 9.53 0.53
N TYR A 206 -9.97 9.95 -0.18
CA TYR A 206 -8.61 9.42 -0.03
C TYR A 206 -8.10 9.55 1.41
N LEU A 207 -8.25 10.72 2.04
CA LEU A 207 -7.81 10.96 3.42
C LEU A 207 -8.59 10.14 4.47
N LYS A 208 -9.88 9.88 4.22
CA LYS A 208 -10.67 8.98 5.07
C LYS A 208 -10.21 7.52 4.95
N ALA A 209 -9.79 7.10 3.74
CA ALA A 209 -9.33 5.75 3.48
C ALA A 209 -7.90 5.49 4.01
N ILE A 210 -7.06 6.55 4.14
CA ILE A 210 -5.65 6.48 4.54
C ILE A 210 -5.42 7.33 5.79
N PRO A 211 -5.85 6.85 6.98
CA PRO A 211 -5.84 7.65 8.21
C PRO A 211 -4.44 8.00 8.72
N TRP A 212 -3.39 7.32 8.26
CA TRP A 212 -2.01 7.64 8.62
C TRP A 212 -1.43 8.82 7.84
N GLN A 213 -2.04 9.24 6.71
CA GLN A 213 -1.62 10.44 5.97
C GLN A 213 -1.83 11.69 6.81
N VAL A 214 -3.01 11.84 7.37
CA VAL A 214 -3.38 12.92 8.29
C VAL A 214 -4.00 12.28 9.54
N PRO A 215 -3.22 11.99 10.59
CA PRO A 215 -3.74 11.38 11.82
C PRO A 215 -4.88 12.21 12.42
N ASN A 216 -5.96 11.54 12.81
CA ASN A 216 -7.19 12.15 13.31
C ASN A 216 -7.82 13.14 12.31
N PHE A 217 -7.79 12.79 11.02
CA PHE A 217 -8.41 13.60 9.99
C PHE A 217 -9.89 13.84 10.28
N ASP A 218 -10.26 15.11 10.31
CA ASP A 218 -11.63 15.58 10.50
C ASP A 218 -11.88 16.79 9.58
N ILE A 219 -13.01 16.80 8.90
CA ILE A 219 -13.31 17.82 7.88
C ILE A 219 -13.44 19.20 8.52
N GLU A 220 -14.12 19.34 9.67
CA GLU A 220 -14.36 20.63 10.30
C GLU A 220 -13.05 21.25 10.80
N THR A 221 -12.21 20.43 11.41
CA THR A 221 -10.88 20.85 11.92
C THR A 221 -9.95 21.30 10.80
N HIS A 222 -9.99 20.60 9.65
CA HIS A 222 -9.07 20.84 8.53
C HIS A 222 -9.69 21.64 7.38
N ILE A 223 -10.89 22.18 7.57
CA ILE A 223 -11.69 22.83 6.52
C ILE A 223 -10.96 23.97 5.80
N GLY A 224 -10.12 24.72 6.51
CA GLY A 224 -9.33 25.82 5.91
C GLY A 224 -8.29 25.30 4.91
N GLY A 225 -7.54 24.26 5.27
CA GLY A 225 -6.57 23.62 4.37
C GLY A 225 -7.24 22.93 3.19
N LEU A 226 -8.35 22.24 3.42
CA LEU A 226 -9.15 21.64 2.34
C LEU A 226 -9.68 22.68 1.37
N TYR A 227 -10.11 23.83 1.87
CA TYR A 227 -10.57 24.94 1.01
C TYR A 227 -9.44 25.54 0.18
N ASN A 228 -8.24 25.68 0.74
CA ASN A 228 -7.06 26.10 -0.02
C ASN A 228 -6.76 25.15 -1.19
N ILE A 229 -6.81 23.82 -0.94
CA ILE A 229 -6.62 22.84 -2.00
C ILE A 229 -7.75 22.92 -3.05
N HIS A 230 -9.00 23.09 -2.62
CA HIS A 230 -10.12 23.31 -3.53
C HIS A 230 -9.91 24.51 -4.43
N GLN A 231 -9.42 25.64 -3.90
CA GLN A 231 -9.11 26.81 -4.70
C GLN A 231 -8.00 26.56 -5.73
N ILE A 232 -6.99 25.74 -5.40
CA ILE A 232 -5.97 25.31 -6.38
C ILE A 232 -6.65 24.50 -7.50
N ILE A 233 -7.50 23.53 -7.15
CA ILE A 233 -8.23 22.72 -8.14
C ILE A 233 -9.10 23.59 -9.04
N GLU A 234 -9.84 24.56 -8.49
CA GLU A 234 -10.69 25.47 -9.27
C GLU A 234 -9.87 26.36 -10.23
N SER A 235 -8.65 26.74 -9.84
CA SER A 235 -7.80 27.61 -10.67
C SER A 235 -6.99 26.87 -11.71
N GLU A 236 -6.50 25.64 -11.38
CA GLU A 236 -5.57 24.88 -12.22
C GLU A 236 -6.23 23.66 -12.90
N GLY A 237 -7.43 23.29 -12.45
CA GLY A 237 -8.14 22.11 -12.92
C GLY A 237 -7.78 20.82 -12.16
N PHE A 238 -6.76 20.85 -11.31
CA PHE A 238 -6.28 19.70 -10.53
C PHE A 238 -5.37 20.11 -9.36
N PHE A 239 -5.10 19.14 -8.49
CA PHE A 239 -4.10 19.25 -7.44
C PHE A 239 -3.14 18.05 -7.52
N ASP A 240 -1.86 18.29 -7.81
CA ASP A 240 -0.83 17.27 -7.89
C ASP A 240 -0.08 17.12 -6.57
N VAL A 241 0.24 15.88 -6.25
CA VAL A 241 1.13 15.50 -5.16
C VAL A 241 2.13 14.44 -5.64
N GLU A 242 3.30 14.39 -5.04
CA GLU A 242 4.28 13.34 -5.32
C GLU A 242 4.00 12.12 -4.44
N GLN A 243 3.80 10.97 -5.07
CA GLN A 243 3.85 9.68 -4.36
C GLN A 243 5.31 9.35 -4.02
N HIS A 244 5.51 8.50 -3.04
CA HIS A 244 6.81 7.94 -2.74
C HIS A 244 6.71 6.41 -2.80
N ARG A 245 7.28 5.80 -3.82
CA ARG A 245 7.22 4.35 -4.07
C ARG A 245 8.61 3.79 -4.22
N PHE A 246 8.84 2.62 -3.63
CA PHE A 246 10.04 1.85 -3.91
C PHE A 246 9.76 0.35 -3.98
N ILE A 247 10.62 -0.36 -4.69
CA ILE A 247 10.54 -1.80 -4.90
C ILE A 247 11.87 -2.45 -4.62
N ILE A 248 11.86 -3.62 -4.01
CA ILE A 248 13.05 -4.41 -3.69
C ILE A 248 12.77 -5.86 -4.06
N LYS A 249 13.72 -6.49 -4.75
CA LYS A 249 13.86 -7.93 -4.87
C LYS A 249 15.12 -8.36 -4.16
N ALA A 250 14.99 -9.23 -3.18
CA ALA A 250 16.09 -9.72 -2.37
C ALA A 250 16.04 -11.25 -2.24
N GLU A 251 17.19 -11.88 -2.05
CA GLU A 251 17.31 -13.31 -1.80
C GLU A 251 17.88 -13.55 -0.41
N ALA A 252 17.34 -14.56 0.28
CA ALA A 252 17.85 -14.97 1.59
C ALA A 252 19.21 -15.67 1.44
N ASN A 253 20.24 -15.14 2.09
CA ASN A 253 21.59 -15.70 2.11
C ASN A 253 21.85 -16.36 3.46
N LYS A 254 21.29 -17.58 3.65
CA LYS A 254 21.41 -18.40 4.86
C LYS A 254 22.51 -19.45 4.74
#